data_b36e7194bc4e16402591f8172b82f702
#
_entry.id   b36e7194bc4e16402591f8172b82f702
#
_cell.length_a   1.000
_cell.length_b   1.000
_cell.length_c   1.000
_cell.angle_alpha   90.00
_cell.angle_beta   90.00
_cell.angle_gamma   90.00
#
_symmetry.space_group_name_H-M   'P 1'
#
loop_
_entity.id
_entity.type
_entity.pdbx_description
1 polymer ?
#
loop_
_entity_poly.entity_id
_entity_poly.type
_entity_poly.pdbx_seq_one_letter_code
_entity_poly.pdbx_strand_id
1 'polypeptide(L)'
;PSPPRSTETIVVTGTYEPVPLGESDRSITVVPAEKEYQILFNDPTGFLRLDPSVDLQARGPNNIQTDVSIRGAHYGQTLVLWNGLRLNDTQTGHHNLDTPIPIESLERVEILKGAGSTLYGSDASGGVVNFISKPPETSEVHLRTSVGNFGINQQHFQLLLARKGWTEDLTADRDFSSGFRFDRDHRSLSAASLSHHTGRLGTTDVMLAASDRAYGADQFYGNYPSWERAKSWFAAIRQTFGSSMETNFSYRRHTDLFVLYRDRPELFTNRHVLETYQGAARRRLSLGQNTTFHYGTDASYDAIRSSNLGIHTRGRAAAFGAIDFRALGRFALNLGAREEVYRGLRHQFSPSVTGSVWISPKLKLRGGVSHAFRLPSFTELYYHDAANTGSPDLKPEQAWSYEAAAEWRPADRFQVQTTLFQRREHNNIDYVRQSPDETWRATNFRRLRVTGVETGLRRSLRGNRELTLSYTGLRLRTDPEPGLLSKYASNYPVHSGAVHFQGMVGGVLLLRTRFGVLQRNGGDPYLLCELGVARAYGSLRPFVQFSNLTNTGYQEVPGVAMPGRTITAGIEIRIRFN
;
A
#
# COMPACT_ATOMS: atom_id res chain seq x y z
N PRO A 1 10.51 16.27 31.78
CA PRO A 1 9.15 16.51 31.32
C PRO A 1 8.82 15.44 30.27
N SER A 2 7.72 14.70 30.51
CA SER A 2 7.20 13.73 29.55
C SER A 2 6.79 14.46 28.27
N PRO A 3 6.89 13.84 27.08
CA PRO A 3 6.37 14.41 25.85
C PRO A 3 4.87 14.72 26.01
N PRO A 4 4.33 15.70 25.30
CA PRO A 4 2.93 16.08 25.42
C PRO A 4 2.06 14.88 25.07
N ARG A 5 1.21 14.45 25.99
CA ARG A 5 0.13 13.47 25.75
C ARG A 5 -1.01 14.19 25.03
N SER A 6 -0.86 14.39 23.72
CA SER A 6 -2.03 14.63 22.86
C SER A 6 -2.74 13.29 22.62
N THR A 7 -3.97 13.30 22.12
CA THR A 7 -4.66 12.12 21.56
C THR A 7 -3.76 11.51 20.48
N GLU A 8 -2.86 10.63 20.90
CA GLU A 8 -1.75 10.18 20.07
C GLU A 8 -2.20 9.01 19.20
N THR A 9 -2.01 9.12 17.91
CA THR A 9 -2.32 8.05 16.97
C THR A 9 -1.49 6.83 17.31
N ILE A 10 -2.16 5.71 17.57
CA ILE A 10 -1.52 4.42 17.78
C ILE A 10 -1.18 3.80 16.42
N VAL A 11 0.06 3.38 16.22
CA VAL A 11 0.51 2.68 15.02
C VAL A 11 0.78 1.22 15.32
N VAL A 12 0.51 0.36 14.36
CA VAL A 12 0.72 -1.09 14.43
C VAL A 12 1.66 -1.61 13.33
N THR A 13 1.91 -0.80 12.33
CA THR A 13 2.85 -1.12 11.25
C THR A 13 4.27 -0.70 11.63
N GLY A 14 5.24 -1.55 11.37
CA GLY A 14 6.63 -1.26 11.72
C GLY A 14 6.99 -1.50 13.19
N THR A 15 6.07 -2.01 13.97
CA THR A 15 6.23 -2.34 15.39
C THR A 15 5.65 -3.73 15.67
N TYR A 16 6.12 -4.37 16.74
CA TYR A 16 5.61 -5.69 17.15
C TYR A 16 4.37 -5.58 18.05
N GLU A 17 4.12 -4.40 18.58
CA GLU A 17 2.92 -4.07 19.37
C GLU A 17 2.42 -2.67 19.00
N PRO A 18 1.15 -2.35 19.29
CA PRO A 18 0.63 -1.00 19.11
C PRO A 18 1.43 0.00 19.96
N VAL A 19 1.97 1.03 19.33
CA VAL A 19 2.72 2.11 20.01
C VAL A 19 2.22 3.48 19.56
N PRO A 20 2.27 4.50 20.42
CA PRO A 20 2.03 5.87 20.01
C PRO A 20 2.99 6.29 18.88
N LEU A 21 2.48 6.96 17.84
CA LEU A 21 3.29 7.42 16.71
C LEU A 21 4.49 8.27 17.15
N GLY A 22 4.30 9.08 18.20
CA GLY A 22 5.37 9.88 18.79
C GLY A 22 6.50 9.07 19.44
N GLU A 23 6.25 7.82 19.79
CA GLU A 23 7.25 6.89 20.35
C GLU A 23 7.87 5.96 19.32
N SER A 24 7.33 5.96 18.08
CA SER A 24 7.88 5.12 17.00
C SER A 24 9.34 5.47 16.71
N ASP A 25 10.16 4.45 16.59
CA ASP A 25 11.57 4.50 16.21
C ASP A 25 11.78 4.35 14.69
N ARG A 26 10.69 4.18 13.93
CA ARG A 26 10.69 4.00 12.47
C ARG A 26 10.01 5.16 11.74
N SER A 27 10.33 5.31 10.45
CA SER A 27 9.65 6.26 9.56
C SER A 27 8.28 5.74 9.15
N ILE A 28 7.25 6.16 9.86
CA ILE A 28 5.86 5.80 9.58
C ILE A 28 5.06 7.06 9.28
N THR A 29 4.32 7.04 8.16
CA THR A 29 3.26 8.00 7.88
C THR A 29 1.92 7.36 8.19
N VAL A 30 1.07 8.08 8.91
CA VAL A 30 -0.32 7.72 9.13
C VAL A 30 -1.21 8.67 8.36
N VAL A 31 -2.00 8.11 7.45
CA VAL A 31 -3.02 8.83 6.71
C VAL A 31 -4.38 8.46 7.29
N PRO A 32 -5.04 9.35 8.04
CA PRO A 32 -6.36 9.06 8.60
C PRO A 32 -7.39 8.90 7.48
N ALA A 33 -8.22 7.87 7.57
CA ALA A 33 -9.38 7.68 6.71
C ALA A 33 -10.65 8.09 7.50
N GLU A 34 -10.69 9.38 7.91
CA GLU A 34 -11.80 9.92 8.69
C GLU A 34 -13.13 9.68 7.97
N LYS A 35 -14.08 9.06 8.67
CA LYS A 35 -15.38 8.61 8.15
C LYS A 35 -16.13 9.72 7.37
N GLU A 36 -16.02 10.96 7.81
CA GLU A 36 -16.67 12.10 7.17
C GLU A 36 -16.10 12.41 5.79
N TYR A 37 -14.78 12.20 5.62
CA TYR A 37 -14.05 12.51 4.38
C TYR A 37 -13.93 11.35 3.41
N GLN A 38 -14.25 10.11 3.80
CA GLN A 38 -14.22 8.93 2.92
C GLN A 38 -15.06 9.13 1.65
N ILE A 39 -16.17 9.86 1.75
CA ILE A 39 -17.04 10.25 0.63
C ILE A 39 -16.29 11.04 -0.47
N LEU A 40 -15.13 11.62 -0.16
CA LEU A 40 -14.29 12.40 -1.07
C LEU A 40 -13.12 11.60 -1.66
N PHE A 41 -13.18 10.26 -1.57
CA PHE A 41 -12.23 9.34 -2.18
C PHE A 41 -12.98 8.29 -3.00
N ASN A 42 -12.41 7.87 -4.12
CA ASN A 42 -13.03 6.87 -5.00
C ASN A 42 -12.55 5.45 -4.69
N ASP A 43 -11.32 5.31 -4.22
CA ASP A 43 -10.66 4.03 -3.95
C ASP A 43 -9.56 4.18 -2.88
N PRO A 44 -9.06 3.08 -2.28
CA PRO A 44 -8.04 3.13 -1.24
C PRO A 44 -6.70 3.76 -1.66
N THR A 45 -6.36 3.78 -2.96
CA THR A 45 -5.09 4.37 -3.44
C THR A 45 -5.08 5.88 -3.31
N GLY A 46 -6.26 6.52 -3.27
CA GLY A 46 -6.39 7.95 -3.03
C GLY A 46 -5.73 8.43 -1.73
N PHE A 47 -5.71 7.58 -0.68
CA PHE A 47 -4.99 7.88 0.57
C PHE A 47 -3.48 7.81 0.38
N LEU A 48 -2.99 6.91 -0.47
CA LEU A 48 -1.55 6.76 -0.74
C LEU A 48 -0.97 7.96 -1.47
N ARG A 49 -1.76 8.62 -2.33
CA ARG A 49 -1.36 9.84 -3.05
C ARG A 49 -1.10 11.04 -2.13
N LEU A 50 -1.48 10.98 -0.86
CA LEU A 50 -1.23 12.05 0.11
C LEU A 50 0.21 12.03 0.64
N ASP A 51 0.95 10.93 0.46
CA ASP A 51 2.36 10.82 0.83
C ASP A 51 3.25 10.82 -0.45
N PRO A 52 4.07 11.86 -0.72
CA PRO A 52 4.88 11.96 -1.92
C PRO A 52 6.07 10.98 -1.96
N SER A 53 6.33 10.23 -0.88
CA SER A 53 7.30 9.12 -0.90
C SER A 53 6.73 7.85 -1.54
N VAL A 54 5.41 7.81 -1.71
CA VAL A 54 4.69 6.73 -2.40
C VAL A 54 4.49 7.14 -3.86
N ASP A 55 5.00 6.34 -4.76
CA ASP A 55 4.79 6.46 -6.19
C ASP A 55 3.73 5.44 -6.62
N LEU A 56 2.65 5.94 -7.21
CA LEU A 56 1.63 5.13 -7.84
C LEU A 56 1.81 5.21 -9.35
N GLN A 57 1.99 4.06 -9.97
CA GLN A 57 2.08 3.94 -11.42
C GLN A 57 0.79 3.26 -11.92
N ALA A 58 -0.28 4.05 -11.97
CA ALA A 58 -1.58 3.60 -12.42
C ALA A 58 -1.64 3.56 -13.95
N ARG A 59 -2.30 2.54 -14.48
CA ARG A 59 -2.62 2.43 -15.90
C ARG A 59 -4.02 2.91 -16.23
N GLY A 60 -4.88 3.03 -15.22
CA GLY A 60 -6.23 3.57 -15.34
C GLY A 60 -6.73 4.22 -14.05
N PRO A 61 -7.89 4.91 -14.08
CA PRO A 61 -8.48 5.51 -12.89
C PRO A 61 -9.00 4.44 -11.92
N ASN A 62 -9.33 4.86 -10.69
CA ASN A 62 -10.00 4.03 -9.68
C ASN A 62 -9.27 2.70 -9.41
N ASN A 63 -7.96 2.75 -9.26
CA ASN A 63 -7.10 1.59 -8.99
C ASN A 63 -7.18 0.49 -10.08
N ILE A 64 -7.41 0.87 -11.34
CA ILE A 64 -7.27 -0.07 -12.46
C ILE A 64 -5.78 -0.29 -12.74
N GLN A 65 -5.31 -1.46 -12.34
CA GLN A 65 -3.91 -1.92 -12.45
C GLN A 65 -2.90 -0.84 -12.04
N THR A 66 -2.75 -0.69 -10.73
CA THR A 66 -1.87 0.31 -10.12
C THR A 66 -0.69 -0.38 -9.43
N ASP A 67 0.51 -0.05 -9.85
CA ASP A 67 1.74 -0.43 -9.19
C ASP A 67 2.03 0.55 -8.05
N VAL A 68 2.45 0.05 -6.89
CA VAL A 68 2.81 0.86 -5.74
C VAL A 68 4.29 0.69 -5.38
N SER A 69 5.01 1.79 -5.27
CA SER A 69 6.38 1.78 -4.78
C SER A 69 6.63 2.86 -3.73
N ILE A 70 7.61 2.65 -2.86
CA ILE A 70 7.99 3.56 -1.79
C ILE A 70 9.46 3.92 -1.96
N ARG A 71 9.78 5.23 -1.93
CA ARG A 71 11.17 5.73 -2.03
C ARG A 71 11.92 5.20 -3.26
N GLY A 72 11.25 5.16 -4.42
CA GLY A 72 11.84 4.68 -5.67
C GLY A 72 12.23 3.20 -5.68
N ALA A 73 11.58 2.38 -4.87
CA ALA A 73 11.70 0.93 -4.93
C ALA A 73 10.97 0.39 -6.16
N HIS A 74 11.26 -0.83 -6.56
CA HIS A 74 10.45 -1.55 -7.53
C HIS A 74 9.09 -1.92 -6.89
N TYR A 75 8.00 -1.97 -7.68
CA TYR A 75 6.66 -2.27 -7.16
C TYR A 75 6.57 -3.63 -6.43
N GLY A 76 7.35 -4.63 -6.83
CA GLY A 76 7.46 -5.91 -6.14
C GLY A 76 8.14 -5.82 -4.76
N GLN A 77 8.79 -4.70 -4.44
CA GLN A 77 9.49 -4.46 -3.17
C GLN A 77 8.63 -3.71 -2.14
N THR A 78 7.36 -3.45 -2.44
CA THR A 78 6.40 -2.85 -1.51
C THR A 78 5.40 -3.90 -1.04
N LEU A 79 5.37 -4.13 0.26
CA LEU A 79 4.42 -5.05 0.87
C LEU A 79 3.10 -4.35 1.14
N VAL A 80 1.99 -4.97 0.71
CA VAL A 80 0.63 -4.51 0.97
C VAL A 80 -0.02 -5.43 2.00
N LEU A 81 -0.58 -4.82 3.04
CA LEU A 81 -1.25 -5.52 4.13
C LEU A 81 -2.68 -5.00 4.31
N TRP A 82 -3.56 -5.86 4.79
CA TRP A 82 -4.86 -5.50 5.33
C TRP A 82 -4.95 -6.00 6.78
N ASN A 83 -5.05 -5.07 7.74
CA ASN A 83 -5.00 -5.38 9.17
C ASN A 83 -3.78 -6.25 9.56
N GLY A 84 -2.62 -6.02 8.93
CA GLY A 84 -1.40 -6.79 9.16
C GLY A 84 -1.31 -8.12 8.40
N LEU A 85 -2.33 -8.51 7.64
CA LEU A 85 -2.35 -9.73 6.81
C LEU A 85 -1.87 -9.40 5.40
N ARG A 86 -0.93 -10.19 4.89
CA ARG A 86 -0.30 -9.97 3.58
C ARG A 86 -1.27 -10.21 2.42
N LEU A 87 -1.26 -9.30 1.45
CA LEU A 87 -2.07 -9.37 0.22
C LEU A 87 -1.23 -9.47 -1.06
N ASN A 88 0.11 -9.35 -0.99
CA ASN A 88 0.96 -9.39 -2.18
C ASN A 88 0.71 -10.62 -3.04
N ASP A 89 0.78 -10.39 -4.35
CA ASP A 89 0.62 -11.42 -5.37
C ASP A 89 1.96 -12.00 -5.78
N THR A 90 2.14 -13.31 -5.62
CA THR A 90 3.39 -13.99 -5.98
C THR A 90 3.48 -14.35 -7.47
N GLN A 91 2.39 -14.20 -8.24
CA GLN A 91 2.44 -14.26 -9.70
C GLN A 91 3.23 -13.07 -10.23
N THR A 92 2.81 -11.86 -9.88
CA THR A 92 3.46 -10.60 -10.28
C THR A 92 3.08 -9.47 -9.33
N GLY A 93 4.02 -8.56 -9.05
CA GLY A 93 3.75 -7.38 -8.22
C GLY A 93 2.73 -6.39 -8.81
N HIS A 94 2.39 -6.49 -10.10
CA HIS A 94 1.35 -5.67 -10.73
C HIS A 94 -0.05 -5.87 -10.12
N HIS A 95 -0.29 -6.98 -9.43
CA HIS A 95 -1.56 -7.30 -8.79
C HIS A 95 -1.57 -7.07 -7.26
N ASN A 96 -0.55 -6.40 -6.71
CA ASN A 96 -0.46 -6.16 -5.27
C ASN A 96 -1.59 -5.28 -4.73
N LEU A 97 -2.14 -4.38 -5.55
CA LEU A 97 -3.30 -3.55 -5.20
C LEU A 97 -4.64 -4.06 -5.75
N ASP A 98 -4.67 -5.24 -6.40
CA ASP A 98 -5.91 -5.92 -6.78
C ASP A 98 -6.57 -6.57 -5.57
N THR A 99 -6.94 -5.72 -4.61
CA THR A 99 -7.43 -6.12 -3.31
C THR A 99 -8.90 -5.74 -3.16
N PRO A 100 -9.71 -6.58 -2.50
CA PRO A 100 -11.12 -6.28 -2.23
C PRO A 100 -11.29 -5.46 -0.94
N ILE A 101 -10.46 -4.44 -0.71
CA ILE A 101 -10.49 -3.61 0.49
C ILE A 101 -11.56 -2.52 0.32
N PRO A 102 -12.63 -2.50 1.13
CA PRO A 102 -13.62 -1.43 1.09
C PRO A 102 -13.04 -0.16 1.73
N ILE A 103 -13.19 0.96 1.05
CA ILE A 103 -12.67 2.25 1.50
C ILE A 103 -13.38 2.72 2.79
N GLU A 104 -14.65 2.43 2.92
CA GLU A 104 -15.53 2.86 4.01
C GLU A 104 -15.24 2.14 5.33
N SER A 105 -14.64 0.95 5.26
CA SER A 105 -14.23 0.19 6.44
C SER A 105 -12.88 0.64 7.01
N LEU A 106 -12.17 1.52 6.29
CA LEU A 106 -10.84 1.97 6.72
C LEU A 106 -10.93 3.01 7.84
N GLU A 107 -10.09 2.86 8.84
CA GLU A 107 -9.80 3.87 9.86
C GLU A 107 -8.63 4.75 9.45
N ARG A 108 -7.60 4.12 8.87
CA ARG A 108 -6.37 4.76 8.43
C ARG A 108 -5.55 3.88 7.51
N VAL A 109 -4.59 4.49 6.84
CA VAL A 109 -3.52 3.79 6.13
C VAL A 109 -2.20 4.11 6.80
N GLU A 110 -1.44 3.08 7.16
CA GLU A 110 -0.11 3.21 7.73
C GLU A 110 0.93 2.86 6.67
N ILE A 111 1.91 3.74 6.47
CA ILE A 111 2.96 3.58 5.47
C ILE A 111 4.30 3.53 6.21
N LEU A 112 4.86 2.33 6.34
CA LEU A 112 6.22 2.14 6.83
C LEU A 112 7.19 2.37 5.66
N LYS A 113 8.13 3.28 5.82
CA LYS A 113 9.12 3.63 4.81
C LYS A 113 10.46 2.96 5.10
N GLY A 114 11.06 2.36 4.06
CA GLY A 114 12.28 1.56 4.19
C GLY A 114 12.03 0.11 4.62
N ALA A 115 13.09 -0.61 4.94
CA ALA A 115 13.08 -2.06 5.13
C ALA A 115 12.16 -2.53 6.26
N GLY A 116 11.20 -3.41 5.92
CA GLY A 116 10.26 -4.04 6.84
C GLY A 116 10.41 -5.56 6.98
N SER A 117 11.43 -6.18 6.34
CA SER A 117 11.51 -7.64 6.27
C SER A 117 11.74 -8.33 7.61
N THR A 118 12.33 -7.69 8.60
CA THR A 118 12.46 -8.23 9.96
C THR A 118 11.10 -8.53 10.59
N LEU A 119 10.08 -7.69 10.28
CA LEU A 119 8.71 -7.86 10.77
C LEU A 119 7.88 -8.77 9.88
N TYR A 120 8.00 -8.62 8.56
CA TYR A 120 7.04 -9.15 7.60
C TYR A 120 7.64 -10.11 6.56
N GLY A 121 8.97 -10.30 6.54
CA GLY A 121 9.65 -11.16 5.57
C GLY A 121 9.80 -10.54 4.18
N SER A 122 9.73 -11.37 3.15
CA SER A 122 9.91 -10.98 1.74
C SER A 122 9.02 -9.80 1.32
N ASP A 123 9.43 -9.07 0.28
CA ASP A 123 8.72 -8.00 -0.44
C ASP A 123 8.61 -6.65 0.30
N ALA A 124 9.20 -6.53 1.50
CA ALA A 124 9.18 -5.32 2.29
C ALA A 124 10.50 -4.53 2.22
N SER A 125 11.19 -4.51 1.07
CA SER A 125 12.48 -3.83 0.91
C SER A 125 12.32 -2.31 0.72
N GLY A 126 11.29 -1.87 0.01
CA GLY A 126 10.96 -0.46 -0.16
C GLY A 126 10.14 0.09 1.00
N GLY A 127 9.28 -0.74 1.55
CA GLY A 127 8.38 -0.38 2.66
C GLY A 127 7.14 -1.25 2.72
N VAL A 128 6.20 -0.82 3.56
CA VAL A 128 4.93 -1.52 3.80
C VAL A 128 3.78 -0.52 3.76
N VAL A 129 2.72 -0.87 3.06
CA VAL A 129 1.42 -0.19 3.12
C VAL A 129 0.45 -1.09 3.87
N ASN A 130 -0.11 -0.62 4.97
CA ASN A 130 -1.07 -1.38 5.76
C ASN A 130 -2.38 -0.62 5.86
N PHE A 131 -3.42 -1.17 5.27
CA PHE A 131 -4.78 -0.68 5.36
C PHE A 131 -5.40 -1.19 6.66
N ILE A 132 -5.79 -0.29 7.56
CA ILE A 132 -6.33 -0.61 8.88
C ILE A 132 -7.82 -0.32 8.89
N SER A 133 -8.62 -1.35 9.17
CA SER A 133 -10.06 -1.24 9.38
C SER A 133 -10.38 -1.13 10.88
N LYS A 134 -11.50 -0.49 11.20
CA LYS A 134 -11.99 -0.36 12.58
C LYS A 134 -13.37 -1.00 12.72
N PRO A 135 -13.60 -1.78 13.79
CA PRO A 135 -14.94 -2.25 14.13
C PRO A 135 -15.92 -1.07 14.29
N PRO A 136 -17.17 -1.18 13.80
CA PRO A 136 -18.17 -0.14 13.93
C PRO A 136 -18.58 0.07 15.40
N GLU A 137 -18.82 1.34 15.76
CA GLU A 137 -19.28 1.73 17.11
C GLU A 137 -20.80 1.92 17.17
N THR A 138 -21.44 2.12 16.01
CA THR A 138 -22.88 2.38 15.88
C THR A 138 -23.46 1.54 14.75
N SER A 139 -24.76 1.20 14.86
CA SER A 139 -25.48 0.52 13.80
C SER A 139 -26.01 1.54 12.79
N GLU A 140 -25.58 1.41 11.52
CA GLU A 140 -25.91 2.35 10.45
C GLU A 140 -26.00 1.65 9.10
N VAL A 141 -26.80 2.21 8.20
CA VAL A 141 -26.76 1.90 6.76
C VAL A 141 -26.24 3.10 5.99
N HIS A 142 -25.29 2.89 5.10
CA HIS A 142 -24.81 3.89 4.15
C HIS A 142 -25.13 3.43 2.74
N LEU A 143 -25.71 4.34 1.97
CA LEU A 143 -25.97 4.17 0.55
C LEU A 143 -25.35 5.34 -0.18
N ARG A 144 -24.46 5.10 -1.13
CA ARG A 144 -23.86 6.14 -1.94
C ARG A 144 -24.04 5.82 -3.42
N THR A 145 -24.44 6.82 -4.19
CA THR A 145 -24.47 6.74 -5.65
C THR A 145 -23.83 7.97 -6.25
N SER A 146 -23.10 7.78 -7.33
CA SER A 146 -22.48 8.89 -8.07
C SER A 146 -22.42 8.62 -9.57
N VAL A 147 -22.39 9.71 -10.33
CA VAL A 147 -22.22 9.72 -11.78
C VAL A 147 -21.16 10.74 -12.17
N GLY A 148 -20.55 10.57 -13.33
CA GLY A 148 -19.51 11.48 -13.79
C GLY A 148 -19.32 11.46 -15.31
N ASN A 149 -18.39 12.27 -15.80
CA ASN A 149 -17.96 12.19 -17.18
C ASN A 149 -17.30 10.82 -17.45
N PHE A 150 -17.08 10.47 -18.72
CA PHE A 150 -16.59 9.15 -19.14
C PHE A 150 -17.54 7.98 -18.78
N GLY A 151 -18.84 8.27 -18.60
CA GLY A 151 -19.82 7.26 -18.20
C GLY A 151 -19.62 6.69 -16.80
N ILE A 152 -18.93 7.40 -15.92
CA ILE A 152 -18.74 6.98 -14.52
C ILE A 152 -20.10 6.79 -13.86
N ASN A 153 -20.28 5.65 -13.23
CA ASN A 153 -21.48 5.25 -12.49
C ASN A 153 -21.08 4.33 -11.33
N GLN A 154 -21.20 4.83 -10.11
CA GLN A 154 -20.76 4.13 -8.91
C GLN A 154 -21.92 3.95 -7.92
N GLN A 155 -22.00 2.78 -7.31
CA GLN A 155 -22.91 2.47 -6.22
C GLN A 155 -22.11 1.83 -5.08
N HIS A 156 -22.46 2.22 -3.89
CA HIS A 156 -21.88 1.68 -2.68
C HIS A 156 -22.96 1.44 -1.64
N PHE A 157 -22.87 0.29 -0.99
CA PHE A 157 -23.70 -0.12 0.14
C PHE A 157 -22.81 -0.51 1.31
N GLN A 158 -23.13 -0.03 2.50
CA GLN A 158 -22.51 -0.48 3.75
C GLN A 158 -23.57 -0.67 4.82
N LEU A 159 -23.52 -1.79 5.52
CA LEU A 159 -24.30 -2.09 6.72
C LEU A 159 -23.35 -2.29 7.90
N LEU A 160 -23.43 -1.41 8.85
CA LEU A 160 -22.71 -1.47 10.13
C LEU A 160 -23.65 -1.98 11.21
N LEU A 161 -23.24 -3.01 11.94
CA LEU A 161 -23.95 -3.53 13.10
C LEU A 161 -23.02 -3.47 14.31
N ALA A 162 -23.47 -2.83 15.38
CA ALA A 162 -22.75 -2.75 16.63
C ALA A 162 -23.61 -3.33 17.77
N ARG A 163 -23.17 -4.43 18.34
CA ARG A 163 -23.79 -5.11 19.48
C ARG A 163 -22.73 -5.36 20.54
N LYS A 164 -23.16 -5.56 21.79
CA LYS A 164 -22.23 -5.86 22.89
C LYS A 164 -21.45 -7.14 22.59
N GLY A 165 -20.12 -7.02 22.46
CA GLY A 165 -19.20 -8.12 22.20
C GLY A 165 -19.19 -8.62 20.76
N TRP A 166 -19.95 -8.02 19.83
CA TRP A 166 -19.94 -8.37 18.42
C TRP A 166 -20.25 -7.17 17.54
N THR A 167 -19.48 -7.00 16.49
CA THR A 167 -19.74 -6.00 15.46
C THR A 167 -19.55 -6.60 14.07
N GLU A 168 -20.25 -6.04 13.08
CA GLU A 168 -20.19 -6.46 11.69
C GLU A 168 -20.15 -5.24 10.78
N ASP A 169 -19.29 -5.27 9.77
CA ASP A 169 -19.23 -4.31 8.68
C ASP A 169 -19.36 -5.06 7.35
N LEU A 170 -20.52 -4.92 6.70
CA LEU A 170 -20.83 -5.52 5.40
C LEU A 170 -20.80 -4.44 4.34
N THR A 171 -20.01 -4.64 3.28
CA THR A 171 -19.91 -3.69 2.16
C THR A 171 -20.15 -4.39 0.83
N ALA A 172 -20.72 -3.64 -0.12
CA ALA A 172 -20.82 -4.04 -1.51
C ALA A 172 -20.68 -2.81 -2.42
N ASP A 173 -19.80 -2.92 -3.41
CA ASP A 173 -19.44 -1.82 -4.29
C ASP A 173 -19.58 -2.23 -5.74
N ARG A 174 -20.04 -1.27 -6.55
CA ARG A 174 -19.98 -1.33 -8.00
C ARG A 174 -19.38 -0.03 -8.52
N ASP A 175 -18.33 -0.15 -9.34
CA ASP A 175 -17.72 0.95 -10.09
C ASP A 175 -17.73 0.59 -11.57
N PHE A 176 -18.21 1.52 -12.39
CA PHE A 176 -18.31 1.39 -13.84
C PHE A 176 -17.89 2.68 -14.53
N SER A 177 -17.22 2.55 -15.67
CA SER A 177 -16.98 3.64 -16.62
C SER A 177 -16.98 3.09 -18.04
N SER A 178 -17.51 3.85 -18.99
CA SER A 178 -17.40 3.56 -20.43
C SER A 178 -16.02 3.88 -21.01
N GLY A 179 -15.11 4.47 -20.18
CA GLY A 179 -13.76 4.80 -20.57
C GLY A 179 -13.59 6.23 -21.09
N PHE A 180 -12.42 6.80 -20.87
CA PHE A 180 -12.05 8.14 -21.35
C PHE A 180 -11.45 8.12 -22.79
N ARG A 181 -11.23 6.93 -23.32
CA ARG A 181 -10.82 6.64 -24.70
C ARG A 181 -11.18 5.20 -25.07
N PHE A 182 -10.93 4.81 -26.32
CA PHE A 182 -11.22 3.47 -26.84
C PHE A 182 -10.54 2.39 -25.99
N ASP A 183 -11.27 1.28 -25.71
CA ASP A 183 -10.82 0.14 -24.91
C ASP A 183 -10.16 0.51 -23.57
N ARG A 184 -10.77 1.49 -22.86
CA ARG A 184 -10.41 1.92 -21.50
C ARG A 184 -11.63 1.98 -20.58
N ASP A 185 -12.63 1.18 -20.92
CA ASP A 185 -13.80 0.90 -20.08
C ASP A 185 -13.41 0.04 -18.87
N HIS A 186 -14.19 0.13 -17.82
CA HIS A 186 -14.03 -0.79 -16.69
C HIS A 186 -15.34 -1.09 -15.98
N ARG A 187 -15.38 -2.26 -15.34
CA ARG A 187 -16.38 -2.67 -14.36
C ARG A 187 -15.71 -3.37 -13.21
N SER A 188 -15.89 -2.86 -12.01
CA SER A 188 -15.43 -3.47 -10.77
C SER A 188 -16.64 -3.76 -9.87
N LEU A 189 -16.69 -4.96 -9.33
CA LEU A 189 -17.63 -5.37 -8.28
C LEU A 189 -16.80 -5.86 -7.09
N SER A 190 -17.14 -5.44 -5.88
CA SER A 190 -16.54 -5.98 -4.68
C SER A 190 -17.54 -6.11 -3.54
N ALA A 191 -17.29 -7.06 -2.65
CA ALA A 191 -18.03 -7.22 -1.42
C ALA A 191 -17.08 -7.67 -0.31
N ALA A 192 -17.33 -7.21 0.91
CA ALA A 192 -16.58 -7.63 2.10
C ALA A 192 -17.48 -7.73 3.33
N SER A 193 -17.07 -8.61 4.26
CA SER A 193 -17.63 -8.79 5.60
C SER A 193 -16.48 -8.79 6.60
N LEU A 194 -16.54 -7.90 7.57
CA LEU A 194 -15.59 -7.78 8.66
C LEU A 194 -16.33 -7.96 9.99
N SER A 195 -16.17 -9.14 10.58
CA SER A 195 -16.77 -9.48 11.88
C SER A 195 -15.72 -9.33 12.98
N HIS A 196 -16.07 -8.68 14.07
CA HIS A 196 -15.23 -8.58 15.25
C HIS A 196 -16.01 -9.06 16.47
N HIS A 197 -15.46 -10.03 17.18
CA HIS A 197 -16.07 -10.62 18.37
C HIS A 197 -15.11 -10.51 19.56
N THR A 198 -15.61 -9.99 20.68
CA THR A 198 -14.90 -9.96 21.97
C THR A 198 -15.52 -10.97 22.93
N GLY A 199 -14.76 -11.98 23.32
CA GLY A 199 -15.19 -13.07 24.18
C GLY A 199 -14.20 -13.37 25.31
N ARG A 200 -14.42 -14.48 26.03
CA ARG A 200 -13.58 -14.90 27.16
C ARG A 200 -12.13 -15.20 26.78
N LEU A 201 -11.90 -15.67 25.56
CA LEU A 201 -10.54 -16.01 25.05
C LEU A 201 -9.79 -14.77 24.53
N GLY A 202 -10.45 -13.62 24.40
CA GLY A 202 -9.91 -12.41 23.80
C GLY A 202 -10.74 -11.96 22.60
N THR A 203 -10.10 -11.45 21.54
CA THR A 203 -10.80 -10.95 20.34
C THR A 203 -10.58 -11.87 19.15
N THR A 204 -11.67 -12.09 18.41
CA THR A 204 -11.67 -12.83 17.14
C THR A 204 -12.12 -11.90 16.03
N ASP A 205 -11.30 -11.74 15.00
CA ASP A 205 -11.65 -11.04 13.76
C ASP A 205 -11.79 -12.06 12.64
N VAL A 206 -12.90 -11.99 11.90
CA VAL A 206 -13.12 -12.77 10.67
C VAL A 206 -13.28 -11.79 9.52
N MET A 207 -12.55 -12.03 8.43
CA MET A 207 -12.56 -11.18 7.24
C MET A 207 -12.88 -12.06 6.03
N LEU A 208 -13.91 -11.69 5.30
CA LEU A 208 -14.28 -12.31 4.02
C LEU A 208 -14.41 -11.21 2.99
N ALA A 209 -13.79 -11.37 1.83
CA ALA A 209 -13.90 -10.38 0.77
C ALA A 209 -13.72 -11.00 -0.61
N ALA A 210 -14.38 -10.40 -1.61
CA ALA A 210 -14.25 -10.80 -3.00
C ALA A 210 -14.30 -9.58 -3.92
N SER A 211 -13.63 -9.67 -5.06
CA SER A 211 -13.73 -8.68 -6.13
C SER A 211 -13.68 -9.33 -7.50
N ASP A 212 -14.33 -8.69 -8.48
CA ASP A 212 -14.33 -9.03 -9.91
C ASP A 212 -14.16 -7.73 -10.70
N ARG A 213 -12.98 -7.56 -11.32
CA ARG A 213 -12.60 -6.38 -12.11
C ARG A 213 -12.36 -6.78 -13.54
N ALA A 214 -13.08 -6.14 -14.48
CA ALA A 214 -12.89 -6.33 -15.91
C ALA A 214 -12.65 -4.97 -16.56
N TYR A 215 -11.61 -4.84 -17.37
CA TYR A 215 -11.25 -3.55 -17.95
C TYR A 215 -10.57 -3.68 -19.32
N GLY A 216 -10.79 -2.67 -20.14
CA GLY A 216 -10.02 -2.46 -21.35
C GLY A 216 -8.62 -1.98 -21.00
N ALA A 217 -7.61 -2.61 -21.56
CA ALA A 217 -6.18 -2.41 -21.29
C ALA A 217 -5.42 -1.92 -22.53
N ASP A 218 -6.08 -1.13 -23.40
CA ASP A 218 -5.45 -0.57 -24.59
C ASP A 218 -4.17 0.18 -24.22
N GLN A 219 -3.07 -0.18 -24.87
CA GLN A 219 -1.73 0.37 -24.69
C GLN A 219 -1.08 0.14 -23.29
N PHE A 220 -1.60 -0.74 -22.44
CA PHE A 220 -0.96 -1.03 -21.14
C PHE A 220 0.38 -1.75 -21.29
N TYR A 221 0.51 -2.59 -22.28
CA TYR A 221 1.68 -3.48 -22.52
C TYR A 221 2.30 -3.29 -23.92
N GLY A 222 2.05 -2.16 -24.55
CA GLY A 222 2.43 -1.87 -25.92
C GLY A 222 1.22 -1.44 -26.74
N ASN A 223 1.37 -1.31 -28.05
CA ASN A 223 0.29 -0.85 -28.93
C ASN A 223 -0.67 -2.01 -29.29
N TYR A 224 -1.36 -2.53 -28.26
CA TYR A 224 -2.32 -3.63 -28.38
C TYR A 224 -3.64 -3.27 -27.75
N PRO A 225 -4.81 -3.61 -28.36
CA PRO A 225 -6.13 -3.44 -27.78
C PRO A 225 -6.41 -4.57 -26.79
N SER A 226 -5.69 -4.57 -25.68
CA SER A 226 -5.76 -5.62 -24.69
C SER A 226 -6.98 -5.49 -23.78
N TRP A 227 -7.36 -6.58 -23.15
CA TRP A 227 -8.41 -6.64 -22.13
C TRP A 227 -8.00 -7.59 -21.01
N GLU A 228 -8.43 -7.25 -19.79
CA GLU A 228 -8.05 -8.04 -18.62
C GLU A 228 -9.21 -8.18 -17.64
N ARG A 229 -9.26 -9.32 -16.94
CA ARG A 229 -10.19 -9.57 -15.85
C ARG A 229 -9.49 -10.24 -14.69
N ALA A 230 -9.37 -9.50 -13.59
CA ALA A 230 -8.83 -9.97 -12.33
C ALA A 230 -9.96 -10.26 -11.33
N LYS A 231 -9.89 -11.42 -10.64
CA LYS A 231 -10.79 -11.74 -9.53
C LYS A 231 -9.97 -12.12 -8.31
N SER A 232 -10.39 -11.63 -7.16
CA SER A 232 -9.75 -11.94 -5.88
C SER A 232 -10.79 -12.41 -4.86
N TRP A 233 -10.43 -13.46 -4.11
CA TRP A 233 -11.15 -13.91 -2.92
C TRP A 233 -10.18 -13.91 -1.76
N PHE A 234 -10.62 -13.43 -0.64
CA PHE A 234 -9.83 -13.37 0.59
C PHE A 234 -10.67 -13.83 1.76
N ALA A 235 -10.12 -14.73 2.56
CA ALA A 235 -10.71 -15.17 3.81
C ALA A 235 -9.62 -15.21 4.89
N ALA A 236 -9.90 -14.65 6.07
CA ALA A 236 -8.95 -14.67 7.17
C ALA A 236 -9.66 -14.75 8.51
N ILE A 237 -8.95 -15.35 9.48
CA ILE A 237 -9.30 -15.33 10.88
C ILE A 237 -8.07 -14.91 11.68
N ARG A 238 -8.27 -14.01 12.64
CA ARG A 238 -7.26 -13.60 13.62
C ARG A 238 -7.84 -13.77 15.00
N GLN A 239 -7.08 -14.42 15.88
CA GLN A 239 -7.43 -14.60 17.28
C GLN A 239 -6.36 -13.99 18.16
N THR A 240 -6.74 -13.06 19.02
CA THR A 240 -5.88 -12.51 20.07
C THR A 240 -6.26 -13.14 21.40
N PHE A 241 -5.29 -13.72 22.09
CA PHE A 241 -5.45 -14.34 23.41
C PHE A 241 -4.91 -13.39 24.47
N GLY A 242 -5.84 -12.75 25.18
CA GLY A 242 -5.48 -11.70 26.14
C GLY A 242 -4.67 -10.58 25.47
N SER A 243 -3.59 -10.14 26.10
CA SER A 243 -2.71 -9.09 25.59
C SER A 243 -1.35 -9.62 25.09
N SER A 244 -1.11 -10.92 25.12
CA SER A 244 0.24 -11.47 24.97
C SER A 244 0.44 -12.37 23.76
N MET A 245 -0.61 -12.93 23.17
CA MET A 245 -0.50 -13.87 22.05
C MET A 245 -1.53 -13.55 20.97
N GLU A 246 -1.10 -13.65 19.72
CA GLU A 246 -1.97 -13.55 18.54
C GLU A 246 -1.65 -14.67 17.57
N THR A 247 -2.69 -15.24 16.96
CA THR A 247 -2.59 -16.17 15.85
C THR A 247 -3.46 -15.70 14.71
N ASN A 248 -3.06 -15.98 13.49
CA ASN A 248 -3.87 -15.72 12.32
C ASN A 248 -3.70 -16.83 11.28
N PHE A 249 -4.73 -16.93 10.43
CA PHE A 249 -4.71 -17.73 9.21
C PHE A 249 -5.42 -16.96 8.12
N SER A 250 -4.89 -16.99 6.90
CA SER A 250 -5.54 -16.40 5.74
C SER A 250 -5.39 -17.26 4.49
N TYR A 251 -6.40 -17.17 3.64
CA TYR A 251 -6.45 -17.74 2.31
C TYR A 251 -6.75 -16.64 1.30
N ARG A 252 -5.99 -16.58 0.24
CA ARG A 252 -6.25 -15.73 -0.92
C ARG A 252 -6.25 -16.56 -2.18
N ARG A 253 -7.25 -16.38 -3.03
CA ARG A 253 -7.24 -16.85 -4.41
C ARG A 253 -7.32 -15.65 -5.34
N HIS A 254 -6.41 -15.57 -6.28
CA HIS A 254 -6.40 -14.58 -7.34
C HIS A 254 -6.46 -15.27 -8.69
N THR A 255 -7.28 -14.76 -9.60
CA THR A 255 -7.31 -15.21 -10.99
C THR A 255 -7.14 -14.02 -11.90
N ASP A 256 -6.28 -14.17 -12.87
CA ASP A 256 -5.99 -13.20 -13.90
C ASP A 256 -6.24 -13.82 -15.27
N LEU A 257 -7.09 -13.15 -16.05
CA LEU A 257 -7.39 -13.49 -17.45
C LEU A 257 -6.94 -12.31 -18.32
N PHE A 258 -5.80 -12.46 -18.97
CA PHE A 258 -5.25 -11.49 -19.88
C PHE A 258 -5.51 -11.89 -21.35
N VAL A 259 -6.03 -10.95 -22.13
CA VAL A 259 -6.29 -11.09 -23.58
C VAL A 259 -5.53 -9.97 -24.31
N LEU A 260 -4.61 -10.33 -25.19
CA LEU A 260 -3.78 -9.35 -25.92
C LEU A 260 -4.58 -8.59 -26.98
N TYR A 261 -5.45 -9.29 -27.70
CA TYR A 261 -6.34 -8.72 -28.72
C TYR A 261 -7.78 -8.92 -28.31
N ARG A 262 -8.43 -7.90 -27.79
CA ARG A 262 -9.81 -7.97 -27.23
C ARG A 262 -10.83 -8.51 -28.23
N ASP A 263 -10.68 -8.15 -29.52
CA ASP A 263 -11.54 -8.57 -30.64
C ASP A 263 -11.21 -9.97 -31.16
N ARG A 264 -10.02 -10.51 -30.84
CA ARG A 264 -9.53 -11.83 -31.29
C ARG A 264 -8.83 -12.57 -30.16
N PRO A 265 -9.55 -12.97 -29.09
CA PRO A 265 -8.98 -13.57 -27.89
C PRO A 265 -8.29 -14.93 -28.14
N GLU A 266 -8.65 -15.62 -29.22
CA GLU A 266 -8.07 -16.91 -29.62
C GLU A 266 -6.58 -16.78 -30.04
N LEU A 267 -6.12 -15.59 -30.45
CA LEU A 267 -4.73 -15.39 -30.87
C LEU A 267 -3.75 -15.40 -29.69
N PHE A 268 -4.14 -14.78 -28.58
CA PHE A 268 -3.30 -14.77 -27.38
C PHE A 268 -4.12 -14.50 -26.13
N THR A 269 -4.23 -15.51 -25.28
CA THR A 269 -4.90 -15.42 -23.99
C THR A 269 -4.09 -16.16 -22.92
N ASN A 270 -3.78 -15.47 -21.84
CA ASN A 270 -3.19 -16.06 -20.65
C ASN A 270 -4.21 -16.18 -19.53
N ARG A 271 -4.16 -17.29 -18.80
CA ARG A 271 -5.00 -17.58 -17.63
C ARG A 271 -4.10 -17.98 -16.47
N HIS A 272 -4.22 -17.25 -15.38
CA HIS A 272 -3.48 -17.53 -14.16
C HIS A 272 -4.45 -17.76 -13.01
N VAL A 273 -4.15 -18.73 -12.16
CA VAL A 273 -4.85 -18.99 -10.90
C VAL A 273 -3.80 -19.16 -9.83
N LEU A 274 -3.74 -18.21 -8.91
CA LEU A 274 -2.85 -18.24 -7.75
C LEU A 274 -3.66 -18.49 -6.49
N GLU A 275 -3.20 -19.42 -5.66
CA GLU A 275 -3.74 -19.69 -4.32
C GLU A 275 -2.63 -19.51 -3.30
N THR A 276 -2.88 -18.72 -2.26
CA THR A 276 -1.95 -18.44 -1.18
C THR A 276 -2.58 -18.76 0.17
N TYR A 277 -1.91 -19.58 0.95
CA TYR A 277 -2.25 -19.92 2.33
C TYR A 277 -1.19 -19.33 3.25
N GLN A 278 -1.60 -18.70 4.34
CA GLN A 278 -0.65 -18.10 5.30
C GLN A 278 -1.15 -18.35 6.72
N GLY A 279 -0.22 -18.58 7.63
CA GLY A 279 -0.51 -18.66 9.06
C GLY A 279 0.64 -18.09 9.86
N ALA A 280 0.33 -17.43 10.98
CA ALA A 280 1.32 -16.89 11.89
C ALA A 280 0.86 -17.04 13.33
N ALA A 281 1.86 -17.18 14.21
CA ALA A 281 1.68 -17.08 15.65
C ALA A 281 2.76 -16.17 16.22
N ARG A 282 2.37 -15.21 17.04
CA ARG A 282 3.29 -14.28 17.70
C ARG A 282 2.95 -14.11 19.15
N ARG A 283 3.97 -13.92 19.97
CA ARG A 283 3.84 -13.71 21.40
C ARG A 283 4.74 -12.60 21.86
N ARG A 284 4.31 -11.87 22.89
CA ARG A 284 5.13 -10.91 23.61
C ARG A 284 5.34 -11.36 25.06
N LEU A 285 6.51 -11.05 25.57
CA LEU A 285 6.92 -11.31 26.94
C LEU A 285 7.54 -10.07 27.54
N SER A 286 6.97 -9.52 28.58
CA SER A 286 7.57 -8.41 29.32
C SER A 286 8.74 -8.92 30.16
N LEU A 287 9.94 -8.40 29.90
CA LEU A 287 11.17 -8.71 30.63
C LEU A 287 11.49 -7.69 31.74
N GLY A 288 10.50 -6.89 32.13
CA GLY A 288 10.60 -5.82 33.12
C GLY A 288 9.74 -4.64 32.72
N GLN A 289 9.97 -3.48 33.35
CA GLN A 289 9.13 -2.27 33.11
C GLN A 289 9.40 -1.60 31.77
N ASN A 290 10.61 -1.76 31.22
CA ASN A 290 11.08 -1.01 30.05
C ASN A 290 11.46 -1.93 28.87
N THR A 291 11.35 -3.25 29.00
CA THR A 291 11.81 -4.19 28.00
C THR A 291 10.73 -5.20 27.66
N THR A 292 10.43 -5.32 26.38
CA THR A 292 9.51 -6.35 25.86
C THR A 292 10.27 -7.22 24.85
N PHE A 293 10.13 -8.52 24.96
CA PHE A 293 10.60 -9.47 23.96
C PHE A 293 9.42 -9.96 23.13
N HIS A 294 9.53 -9.78 21.83
CA HIS A 294 8.58 -10.26 20.83
C HIS A 294 9.17 -11.41 20.07
N TYR A 295 8.42 -12.47 19.86
CA TYR A 295 8.84 -13.61 19.06
C TYR A 295 7.66 -14.29 18.40
N GLY A 296 7.94 -14.99 17.33
CA GLY A 296 6.91 -15.71 16.60
C GLY A 296 7.43 -16.48 15.41
N THR A 297 6.50 -17.14 14.77
CA THR A 297 6.70 -17.90 13.55
C THR A 297 5.61 -17.60 12.56
N ASP A 298 5.92 -17.68 11.28
CA ASP A 298 4.93 -17.69 10.22
C ASP A 298 5.31 -18.68 9.11
N ALA A 299 4.31 -19.11 8.37
CA ALA A 299 4.48 -19.96 7.20
C ALA A 299 3.50 -19.54 6.12
N SER A 300 3.90 -19.72 4.86
CA SER A 300 3.02 -19.54 3.71
C SER A 300 3.29 -20.57 2.63
N TYR A 301 2.25 -20.84 1.85
CA TYR A 301 2.29 -21.74 0.72
C TYR A 301 1.55 -21.09 -0.46
N ASP A 302 2.27 -20.91 -1.57
CA ASP A 302 1.77 -20.37 -2.82
C ASP A 302 1.68 -21.48 -3.85
N ALA A 303 0.58 -21.57 -4.59
CA ALA A 303 0.38 -22.51 -5.69
C ALA A 303 -0.19 -21.76 -6.90
N ILE A 304 0.50 -21.82 -8.04
CA ILE A 304 0.06 -21.23 -9.30
C ILE A 304 -0.24 -22.29 -10.34
N ARG A 305 -1.33 -22.12 -11.07
CA ARG A 305 -1.67 -22.84 -12.31
C ARG A 305 -1.87 -21.80 -13.40
N SER A 306 -1.08 -21.87 -14.44
CA SER A 306 -1.05 -20.87 -15.49
C SER A 306 -0.88 -21.50 -16.86
N SER A 307 -1.56 -20.96 -17.88
CA SER A 307 -1.39 -21.37 -19.27
C SER A 307 -0.02 -20.99 -19.83
N ASN A 308 0.62 -19.94 -19.29
CA ASN A 308 1.93 -19.46 -19.73
C ASN A 308 3.06 -19.90 -18.78
N LEU A 309 2.86 -19.76 -17.46
CA LEU A 309 3.89 -20.02 -16.46
C LEU A 309 4.00 -21.51 -16.10
N GLY A 310 3.00 -22.34 -16.40
CA GLY A 310 2.93 -23.72 -15.94
C GLY A 310 2.35 -23.88 -14.53
N ILE A 311 2.72 -24.98 -13.86
CA ILE A 311 2.26 -25.32 -12.51
C ILE A 311 3.45 -25.26 -11.56
N HIS A 312 3.41 -24.36 -10.59
CA HIS A 312 4.49 -24.17 -9.64
C HIS A 312 3.95 -23.95 -8.23
N THR A 313 4.78 -24.29 -7.24
CA THR A 313 4.49 -24.09 -5.82
C THR A 313 5.69 -23.50 -5.10
N ARG A 314 5.43 -22.75 -4.01
CA ARG A 314 6.46 -22.20 -3.14
C ARG A 314 6.01 -22.26 -1.68
N GLY A 315 6.72 -22.99 -0.85
CA GLY A 315 6.58 -22.95 0.59
C GLY A 315 7.62 -22.02 1.22
N ARG A 316 7.24 -21.32 2.27
CA ARG A 316 8.11 -20.49 3.11
C ARG A 316 7.75 -20.71 4.56
N ALA A 317 8.76 -20.68 5.44
CA ALA A 317 8.58 -20.67 6.88
C ALA A 317 9.60 -19.75 7.51
N ALA A 318 9.24 -19.08 8.59
CA ALA A 318 10.12 -18.16 9.27
C ALA A 318 9.95 -18.19 10.78
N ALA A 319 11.05 -17.88 11.48
CA ALA A 319 11.06 -17.51 12.88
C ALA A 319 11.63 -16.11 13.05
N PHE A 320 11.09 -15.34 13.97
CA PHE A 320 11.57 -14.00 14.26
C PHE A 320 11.58 -13.71 15.75
N GLY A 321 12.45 -12.79 16.16
CA GLY A 321 12.50 -12.26 17.50
C GLY A 321 12.94 -10.81 17.50
N ALA A 322 12.45 -10.03 18.48
CA ALA A 322 12.89 -8.66 18.70
C ALA A 322 12.83 -8.28 20.17
N ILE A 323 13.79 -7.45 20.58
CA ILE A 323 13.79 -6.78 21.87
C ILE A 323 13.45 -5.32 21.65
N ASP A 324 12.38 -4.86 22.28
CA ASP A 324 11.96 -3.48 22.33
C ASP A 324 12.27 -2.92 23.73
N PHE A 325 13.17 -1.95 23.78
CA PHE A 325 13.56 -1.27 25.01
C PHE A 325 13.11 0.19 24.97
N ARG A 326 12.30 0.60 25.98
CA ARG A 326 11.78 1.96 26.12
C ARG A 326 12.07 2.49 27.52
N ALA A 327 12.82 3.56 27.61
CA ALA A 327 13.23 4.13 28.88
C ALA A 327 12.90 5.61 29.01
N LEU A 328 12.52 6.03 30.24
CA LEU A 328 12.33 7.41 30.65
C LEU A 328 11.33 8.22 29.81
N GLY A 329 10.47 7.57 29.01
CA GLY A 329 9.57 8.23 28.05
C GLY A 329 10.30 9.04 26.97
N ARG A 330 11.64 8.81 26.80
CA ARG A 330 12.47 9.59 25.90
C ARG A 330 13.30 8.75 24.94
N PHE A 331 13.61 7.53 25.30
CA PHE A 331 14.49 6.66 24.54
C PHE A 331 13.76 5.40 24.12
N ALA A 332 13.88 5.03 22.84
CA ALA A 332 13.43 3.75 22.33
C ALA A 332 14.56 3.11 21.50
N LEU A 333 14.74 1.81 21.67
CA LEU A 333 15.68 0.98 20.91
C LEU A 333 14.99 -0.33 20.58
N ASN A 334 14.97 -0.70 19.31
CA ASN A 334 14.48 -1.99 18.84
C ASN A 334 15.61 -2.76 18.15
N LEU A 335 15.83 -4.00 18.59
CA LEU A 335 16.78 -4.94 18.01
C LEU A 335 15.99 -6.14 17.53
N GLY A 336 15.91 -6.36 16.23
CA GLY A 336 15.12 -7.43 15.64
C GLY A 336 15.94 -8.30 14.69
N ALA A 337 15.55 -9.56 14.59
CA ALA A 337 16.09 -10.51 13.63
C ALA A 337 15.00 -11.47 13.16
N ARG A 338 15.07 -11.86 11.90
CA ARG A 338 14.22 -12.86 11.26
C ARG A 338 15.07 -13.78 10.42
N GLU A 339 14.80 -15.06 10.51
CA GLU A 339 15.30 -16.09 9.62
C GLU A 339 14.14 -16.68 8.86
N GLU A 340 14.20 -16.66 7.52
CA GLU A 340 13.19 -17.23 6.64
C GLU A 340 13.80 -18.27 5.73
N VAL A 341 13.20 -19.45 5.70
CA VAL A 341 13.58 -20.57 4.83
C VAL A 341 12.52 -20.76 3.75
N TYR A 342 12.96 -21.08 2.55
CA TYR A 342 12.11 -21.32 1.39
C TYR A 342 12.69 -22.43 0.52
N ARG A 343 12.01 -22.80 -0.54
CA ARG A 343 12.29 -23.94 -1.40
C ARG A 343 13.78 -24.38 -1.43
N GLY A 344 14.05 -25.65 -1.15
CA GLY A 344 15.40 -26.24 -1.17
C GLY A 344 16.27 -25.83 0.02
N LEU A 345 15.67 -25.44 1.16
CA LEU A 345 16.34 -24.97 2.38
C LEU A 345 17.25 -23.75 2.16
N ARG A 346 16.96 -22.96 1.11
CA ARG A 346 17.57 -21.63 0.96
C ARG A 346 17.01 -20.72 2.03
N HIS A 347 17.82 -19.84 2.56
CA HIS A 347 17.46 -19.02 3.71
C HIS A 347 17.83 -17.54 3.50
N GLN A 348 17.14 -16.66 4.23
CA GLN A 348 17.38 -15.22 4.26
C GLN A 348 17.32 -14.71 5.70
N PHE A 349 18.42 -14.13 6.15
CA PHE A 349 18.52 -13.49 7.45
C PHE A 349 18.30 -12.00 7.34
N SER A 350 17.38 -11.45 8.13
CA SER A 350 16.98 -10.03 8.09
C SER A 350 17.11 -9.39 9.48
N PRO A 351 18.28 -8.86 9.84
CA PRO A 351 18.48 -8.10 11.06
C PRO A 351 17.99 -6.66 10.91
N SER A 352 17.64 -6.04 12.05
CA SER A 352 17.34 -4.60 12.14
C SER A 352 17.75 -4.04 13.49
N VAL A 353 18.24 -2.80 13.46
CA VAL A 353 18.49 -1.97 14.63
C VAL A 353 17.88 -0.60 14.36
N THR A 354 16.91 -0.20 15.17
CA THR A 354 16.28 1.11 15.07
C THR A 354 16.19 1.75 16.45
N GLY A 355 16.27 3.06 16.51
CA GLY A 355 16.19 3.78 17.77
C GLY A 355 15.74 5.21 17.60
N SER A 356 15.24 5.78 18.70
CA SER A 356 14.85 7.17 18.76
C SER A 356 15.12 7.77 20.13
N VAL A 357 15.34 9.09 20.15
CA VAL A 357 15.56 9.84 21.38
C VAL A 357 14.92 11.21 21.30
N TRP A 358 14.20 11.61 22.35
CA TRP A 358 13.76 12.96 22.57
C TRP A 358 14.88 13.77 23.23
N ILE A 359 15.56 14.61 22.42
CA ILE A 359 16.61 15.55 22.90
C ILE A 359 15.99 16.62 23.78
N SER A 360 14.79 17.08 23.40
CA SER A 360 13.97 18.00 24.18
C SER A 360 12.48 17.65 23.99
N PRO A 361 11.53 18.23 24.72
CA PRO A 361 10.09 18.02 24.48
C PRO A 361 9.63 18.40 23.07
N LYS A 362 10.45 19.13 22.32
CA LYS A 362 10.13 19.64 20.98
C LYS A 362 10.95 18.99 19.88
N LEU A 363 12.01 18.26 20.18
CA LEU A 363 12.95 17.71 19.20
C LEU A 363 13.20 16.22 19.47
N LYS A 364 12.80 15.40 18.51
CA LYS A 364 13.07 13.96 18.47
C LYS A 364 14.06 13.65 17.34
N LEU A 365 15.06 12.84 17.63
CA LEU A 365 15.92 12.23 16.62
C LEU A 365 15.63 10.74 16.56
N ARG A 366 15.73 10.16 15.39
CA ARG A 366 15.66 8.71 15.16
C ARG A 366 16.61 8.28 14.07
N GLY A 367 16.99 7.01 14.11
CA GLY A 367 17.81 6.41 13.07
C GLY A 367 17.74 4.90 13.10
N GLY A 368 18.18 4.28 12.03
CA GLY A 368 18.15 2.83 11.94
C GLY A 368 18.90 2.27 10.75
N VAL A 369 19.23 1.00 10.89
CA VAL A 369 19.80 0.15 9.86
C VAL A 369 18.99 -1.14 9.83
N SER A 370 18.53 -1.54 8.64
CA SER A 370 17.73 -2.75 8.48
C SER A 370 18.07 -3.45 7.17
N HIS A 371 18.07 -4.77 7.21
CA HIS A 371 18.20 -5.63 6.04
C HIS A 371 16.81 -6.09 5.57
N ALA A 372 16.62 -6.20 4.27
CA ALA A 372 15.41 -6.71 3.66
C ALA A 372 15.74 -7.52 2.40
N PHE A 373 14.77 -8.33 1.95
CA PHE A 373 14.89 -9.13 0.74
C PHE A 373 13.54 -9.25 0.02
N ARG A 374 13.60 -9.65 -1.26
CA ARG A 374 12.44 -10.02 -2.07
C ARG A 374 12.73 -11.31 -2.82
N LEU A 375 11.79 -12.24 -2.81
CA LEU A 375 11.84 -13.42 -3.66
C LEU A 375 11.36 -13.07 -5.08
N PRO A 376 11.93 -13.69 -6.14
CA PRO A 376 11.42 -13.53 -7.49
C PRO A 376 9.97 -13.96 -7.60
N SER A 377 9.15 -13.23 -8.36
CA SER A 377 7.77 -13.63 -8.70
C SER A 377 7.75 -14.83 -9.65
N PHE A 378 6.61 -15.49 -9.79
CA PHE A 378 6.48 -16.58 -10.76
C PHE A 378 6.61 -16.09 -12.21
N THR A 379 6.17 -14.86 -12.50
CA THR A 379 6.36 -14.23 -13.80
C THR A 379 7.84 -14.01 -14.11
N GLU A 380 8.61 -13.48 -13.18
CA GLU A 380 10.06 -13.30 -13.36
C GLU A 380 10.81 -14.62 -13.57
N LEU A 381 10.33 -15.72 -12.97
CA LEU A 381 10.96 -17.03 -13.06
C LEU A 381 10.59 -17.77 -14.36
N TYR A 382 9.32 -17.72 -14.78
CA TYR A 382 8.78 -18.72 -15.72
C TYR A 382 8.05 -18.14 -16.93
N TYR A 383 7.84 -16.80 -17.00
CA TYR A 383 7.11 -16.20 -18.12
C TYR A 383 7.86 -16.39 -19.43
N HIS A 384 7.13 -16.68 -20.49
CA HIS A 384 7.68 -16.81 -21.83
C HIS A 384 6.69 -16.36 -22.90
N ASP A 385 7.08 -15.35 -23.69
CA ASP A 385 6.43 -14.95 -24.94
C ASP A 385 7.48 -14.44 -25.95
N ALA A 386 7.03 -13.90 -27.08
CA ALA A 386 7.92 -13.39 -28.13
C ALA A 386 8.76 -12.18 -27.66
N ALA A 387 8.30 -11.42 -26.67
CA ALA A 387 8.91 -10.17 -26.20
C ALA A 387 9.63 -10.31 -24.85
N ASN A 388 9.26 -11.30 -24.02
CA ASN A 388 9.76 -11.43 -22.65
C ASN A 388 10.08 -12.88 -22.29
N THR A 389 11.17 -13.09 -21.55
CA THR A 389 11.60 -14.40 -21.05
C THR A 389 12.01 -14.30 -19.57
N GLY A 390 11.40 -15.12 -18.72
CA GLY A 390 11.80 -15.31 -17.33
C GLY A 390 13.10 -16.10 -17.19
N SER A 391 13.63 -16.16 -15.96
CA SER A 391 14.84 -16.92 -15.63
C SER A 391 14.64 -17.73 -14.35
N PRO A 392 14.61 -19.08 -14.41
CA PRO A 392 14.40 -19.92 -13.22
C PRO A 392 15.52 -19.83 -12.17
N ASP A 393 16.70 -19.36 -12.56
CA ASP A 393 17.91 -19.28 -11.71
C ASP A 393 18.05 -17.95 -10.97
N LEU A 394 17.05 -17.09 -11.02
CA LEU A 394 17.07 -15.80 -10.32
C LEU A 394 17.30 -15.99 -8.81
N LYS A 395 18.18 -15.14 -8.28
CA LYS A 395 18.46 -15.03 -6.84
C LYS A 395 17.53 -14.01 -6.21
N PRO A 396 17.23 -14.15 -4.90
CA PRO A 396 16.54 -13.10 -4.16
C PRO A 396 17.26 -11.77 -4.24
N GLU A 397 16.50 -10.69 -4.35
CA GLU A 397 17.01 -9.34 -4.14
C GLU A 397 17.29 -9.13 -2.67
N GLN A 398 18.32 -8.36 -2.36
CA GLN A 398 18.70 -8.00 -1.00
C GLN A 398 18.93 -6.49 -0.91
N ALA A 399 18.53 -5.90 0.20
CA ALA A 399 18.65 -4.47 0.43
C ALA A 399 19.09 -4.16 1.87
N TRP A 400 20.06 -3.26 2.00
CA TRP A 400 20.37 -2.59 3.25
C TRP A 400 19.83 -1.17 3.22
N SER A 401 18.99 -0.84 4.20
CA SER A 401 18.42 0.50 4.37
C SER A 401 19.01 1.19 5.58
N TYR A 402 19.41 2.44 5.39
CA TYR A 402 19.96 3.33 6.40
C TYR A 402 19.09 4.58 6.44
N GLU A 403 18.70 5.02 7.63
CA GLU A 403 17.96 6.27 7.78
C GLU A 403 18.36 7.05 9.03
N ALA A 404 18.26 8.39 8.93
CA ALA A 404 18.33 9.32 10.03
C ALA A 404 17.24 10.38 9.86
N ALA A 405 16.53 10.70 10.92
CA ALA A 405 15.44 11.65 10.87
C ALA A 405 15.43 12.56 12.10
N ALA A 406 14.93 13.77 11.88
CA ALA A 406 14.63 14.74 12.91
C ALA A 406 13.15 15.12 12.83
N GLU A 407 12.50 15.16 13.97
CA GLU A 407 11.13 15.64 14.13
C GLU A 407 11.11 16.79 15.11
N TRP A 408 10.61 17.93 14.65
CA TRP A 408 10.53 19.16 15.42
C TRP A 408 9.09 19.60 15.61
N ARG A 409 8.67 19.74 16.87
CA ARG A 409 7.33 20.17 17.29
C ARG A 409 7.44 21.47 18.11
N PRO A 410 7.64 22.65 17.47
CA PRO A 410 7.79 23.91 18.19
C PRO A 410 6.52 24.31 18.96
N ALA A 411 5.35 23.87 18.50
CA ALA A 411 4.05 24.11 19.11
C ALA A 411 3.14 22.87 18.93
N ASP A 412 2.11 22.73 19.75
CA ASP A 412 1.20 21.56 19.76
C ASP A 412 0.50 21.27 18.42
N ARG A 413 0.36 22.28 17.57
CA ARG A 413 -0.35 22.19 16.28
C ARG A 413 0.58 22.32 15.07
N PHE A 414 1.88 22.22 15.27
CA PHE A 414 2.87 22.40 14.22
C PHE A 414 3.97 21.36 14.34
N GLN A 415 4.16 20.60 13.29
CA GLN A 415 5.17 19.55 13.23
C GLN A 415 5.93 19.63 11.91
N VAL A 416 7.24 19.53 11.99
CA VAL A 416 8.15 19.37 10.85
C VAL A 416 8.93 18.08 11.05
N GLN A 417 9.01 17.27 10.02
CA GLN A 417 9.81 16.06 10.01
C GLN A 417 10.70 16.05 8.77
N THR A 418 11.97 15.74 8.95
CA THR A 418 12.90 15.53 7.83
C THR A 418 13.60 14.20 8.02
N THR A 419 13.69 13.42 6.94
CA THR A 419 14.37 12.11 6.91
C THR A 419 15.38 12.10 5.77
N LEU A 420 16.60 11.71 6.06
CA LEU A 420 17.63 11.34 5.10
C LEU A 420 17.72 9.83 5.06
N PHE A 421 17.76 9.26 3.88
CA PHE A 421 17.85 7.80 3.75
C PHE A 421 18.74 7.38 2.58
N GLN A 422 19.27 6.17 2.72
CA GLN A 422 19.97 5.46 1.65
C GLN A 422 19.56 4.00 1.65
N ARG A 423 19.25 3.45 0.47
CA ARG A 423 19.05 2.01 0.24
C ARG A 423 20.08 1.50 -0.75
N ARG A 424 20.75 0.42 -0.39
CA ARG A 424 21.73 -0.28 -1.22
C ARG A 424 21.20 -1.66 -1.54
N GLU A 425 20.96 -1.92 -2.81
CA GLU A 425 20.41 -3.17 -3.29
C GLU A 425 21.46 -4.00 -4.01
N HIS A 426 21.33 -5.32 -3.88
CA HIS A 426 22.11 -6.31 -4.59
C HIS A 426 21.17 -7.33 -5.22
N ASN A 427 21.58 -7.88 -6.36
CA ASN A 427 20.80 -8.84 -7.14
C ASN A 427 19.40 -8.31 -7.51
N ASN A 428 19.27 -7.01 -7.74
CA ASN A 428 18.01 -6.42 -8.18
C ASN A 428 17.54 -7.11 -9.47
N ILE A 429 16.25 -7.44 -9.55
CA ILE A 429 15.68 -8.14 -10.69
C ILE A 429 15.03 -7.12 -11.61
N ASP A 430 15.42 -7.16 -12.89
CA ASP A 430 14.79 -6.38 -13.95
C ASP A 430 14.79 -7.17 -15.25
N TYR A 431 13.97 -6.75 -16.19
CA TYR A 431 14.01 -7.23 -17.56
C TYR A 431 14.98 -6.36 -18.36
N VAL A 432 16.00 -6.98 -18.92
CA VAL A 432 17.08 -6.32 -19.65
C VAL A 432 17.24 -6.88 -21.06
N ARG A 433 17.77 -6.07 -21.98
CA ARG A 433 18.19 -6.45 -23.33
C ARG A 433 19.32 -5.55 -23.81
N GLN A 434 20.10 -6.01 -24.79
CA GLN A 434 21.23 -5.24 -25.33
C GLN A 434 20.82 -4.39 -26.53
N SER A 435 19.80 -4.81 -27.29
CA SER A 435 19.27 -4.05 -28.42
C SER A 435 17.75 -4.02 -28.43
N PRO A 436 17.12 -3.06 -29.15
CA PRO A 436 15.67 -3.00 -29.30
C PRO A 436 15.02 -4.25 -29.91
N ASP A 437 15.76 -5.02 -30.68
CA ASP A 437 15.26 -6.21 -31.41
C ASP A 437 15.37 -7.49 -30.56
N GLU A 438 16.03 -7.44 -29.40
CA GLU A 438 16.17 -8.58 -28.53
C GLU A 438 14.96 -8.73 -27.59
N THR A 439 14.69 -9.98 -27.19
CA THR A 439 13.71 -10.32 -26.16
C THR A 439 14.17 -9.82 -24.79
N TRP A 440 13.30 -9.19 -24.05
CA TRP A 440 13.54 -8.82 -22.66
C TRP A 440 13.73 -10.06 -21.79
N ARG A 441 14.84 -10.15 -21.07
CA ARG A 441 15.16 -11.28 -20.19
C ARG A 441 15.20 -10.84 -18.73
N ALA A 442 14.48 -11.55 -17.86
CA ALA A 442 14.57 -11.35 -16.42
C ALA A 442 15.98 -11.73 -15.93
N THR A 443 16.66 -10.82 -15.28
CA THR A 443 18.06 -10.96 -14.87
C THR A 443 18.27 -10.32 -13.51
N ASN A 444 19.13 -10.90 -12.68
CA ASN A 444 19.61 -10.19 -11.50
C ASN A 444 20.52 -9.06 -11.94
N PHE A 445 19.98 -7.88 -11.96
CA PHE A 445 20.70 -6.65 -12.25
C PHE A 445 21.66 -6.33 -11.11
N ARG A 446 22.66 -5.53 -11.34
CA ARG A 446 23.77 -5.33 -10.39
C ARG A 446 23.35 -4.55 -9.13
N ARG A 447 24.25 -3.72 -8.65
CA ARG A 447 24.04 -2.89 -7.46
C ARG A 447 23.25 -1.65 -7.78
N LEU A 448 22.22 -1.40 -6.99
CA LEU A 448 21.42 -0.20 -7.06
C LEU A 448 21.60 0.58 -5.76
N ARG A 449 21.82 1.89 -5.85
CA ARG A 449 21.87 2.79 -4.70
C ARG A 449 20.83 3.88 -4.86
N VAL A 450 19.86 3.92 -3.95
CA VAL A 450 18.88 5.00 -3.85
C VAL A 450 19.27 5.87 -2.65
N THR A 451 19.38 7.17 -2.86
CA THR A 451 19.59 8.16 -1.79
C THR A 451 18.51 9.21 -1.89
N GLY A 452 17.94 9.62 -0.78
CA GLY A 452 16.87 10.61 -0.82
C GLY A 452 16.70 11.40 0.46
N VAL A 453 15.89 12.44 0.32
CA VAL A 453 15.42 13.30 1.41
C VAL A 453 13.90 13.39 1.36
N GLU A 454 13.29 13.31 2.50
CA GLU A 454 11.86 13.58 2.70
C GLU A 454 11.71 14.69 3.72
N THR A 455 10.81 15.63 3.45
CA THR A 455 10.41 16.67 4.41
C THR A 455 8.91 16.81 4.39
N GLY A 456 8.31 16.82 5.59
CA GLY A 456 6.88 17.05 5.80
C GLY A 456 6.65 18.13 6.85
N LEU A 457 5.70 19.00 6.57
CA LEU A 457 5.18 19.99 7.51
C LEU A 457 3.69 19.71 7.68
N ARG A 458 3.26 19.57 8.92
CA ARG A 458 1.85 19.39 9.28
C ARG A 458 1.43 20.50 10.23
N ARG A 459 0.31 21.14 9.90
CA ARG A 459 -0.28 22.19 10.74
C ARG A 459 -1.76 21.93 10.95
N SER A 460 -2.12 21.63 12.18
CA SER A 460 -3.51 21.60 12.60
C SER A 460 -4.01 23.04 12.85
N LEU A 461 -5.09 23.40 12.19
CA LEU A 461 -5.73 24.69 12.28
C LEU A 461 -6.96 24.60 13.21
N ARG A 462 -7.56 25.73 13.58
CA ARG A 462 -8.81 25.74 14.36
C ARG A 462 -9.96 25.16 13.55
N GLY A 463 -10.92 24.46 14.20
CA GLY A 463 -12.13 23.94 13.57
C GLY A 463 -11.89 22.66 12.75
N ASN A 464 -11.07 21.74 13.24
CA ASN A 464 -10.77 20.42 12.63
C ASN A 464 -10.29 20.55 11.17
N ARG A 465 -9.33 21.45 10.95
CA ARG A 465 -8.71 21.70 9.66
C ARG A 465 -7.25 21.35 9.73
N GLU A 466 -6.74 20.76 8.67
CA GLU A 466 -5.34 20.38 8.57
C GLU A 466 -4.73 20.84 7.25
N LEU A 467 -3.52 21.37 7.31
CA LEU A 467 -2.68 21.68 6.16
C LEU A 467 -1.41 20.84 6.26
N THR A 468 -1.10 20.10 5.21
CA THR A 468 0.13 19.31 5.07
C THR A 468 0.88 19.77 3.84
N LEU A 469 2.18 20.02 3.99
CA LEU A 469 3.12 20.20 2.88
C LEU A 469 4.13 19.08 2.97
N SER A 470 4.42 18.43 1.87
CA SER A 470 5.35 17.31 1.85
C SER A 470 6.15 17.30 0.55
N TYR A 471 7.40 16.85 0.67
CA TYR A 471 8.33 16.74 -0.44
C TYR A 471 9.21 15.52 -0.28
N THR A 472 9.49 14.84 -1.39
CA THR A 472 10.44 13.75 -1.52
C THR A 472 11.34 14.00 -2.72
N GLY A 473 12.65 13.97 -2.50
CA GLY A 473 13.66 14.02 -3.55
C GLY A 473 14.47 12.74 -3.56
N LEU A 474 14.65 12.14 -4.75
CA LEU A 474 15.34 10.86 -4.93
C LEU A 474 16.48 10.99 -5.94
N ARG A 475 17.55 10.28 -5.67
CA ARG A 475 18.63 10.03 -6.63
C ARG A 475 18.97 8.54 -6.64
N LEU A 476 18.79 7.94 -7.80
CA LEU A 476 19.12 6.55 -8.06
C LEU A 476 20.44 6.48 -8.83
N ARG A 477 21.33 5.57 -8.43
CA ARG A 477 22.58 5.26 -9.11
C ARG A 477 22.68 3.75 -9.30
N THR A 478 22.98 3.35 -10.52
CA THR A 478 23.31 1.96 -10.87
C THR A 478 24.79 1.88 -11.26
N ASP A 479 25.39 0.72 -11.10
CA ASP A 479 26.67 0.45 -11.74
C ASP A 479 26.42 0.36 -13.25
N PRO A 480 27.07 1.19 -14.09
CA PRO A 480 26.79 1.22 -15.51
C PRO A 480 27.22 -0.09 -16.19
N GLU A 481 26.31 -0.71 -16.94
CA GLU A 481 26.64 -1.68 -17.96
C GLU A 481 26.40 -1.01 -19.32
N PRO A 482 27.48 -0.66 -20.05
CA PRO A 482 27.34 -0.04 -21.36
C PRO A 482 26.49 -0.89 -22.31
N GLY A 483 25.49 -0.26 -22.94
CA GLY A 483 24.63 -0.91 -23.92
C GLY A 483 23.46 -1.72 -23.36
N LEU A 484 23.29 -1.85 -22.03
CA LEU A 484 22.18 -2.60 -21.46
C LEU A 484 20.96 -1.70 -21.24
N LEU A 485 19.84 -2.04 -21.87
CA LEU A 485 18.54 -1.40 -21.67
C LEU A 485 17.81 -2.09 -20.51
N SER A 486 17.22 -1.31 -19.61
CA SER A 486 16.44 -1.77 -18.46
C SER A 486 14.98 -1.34 -18.64
N LYS A 487 14.04 -2.23 -18.31
CA LYS A 487 12.61 -1.98 -18.53
C LYS A 487 11.96 -1.14 -17.42
N TYR A 488 12.35 -1.34 -16.16
CA TYR A 488 11.68 -0.75 -14.99
C TYR A 488 12.55 0.20 -14.17
N ALA A 489 13.86 -0.03 -14.09
CA ALA A 489 14.74 0.71 -13.17
C ALA A 489 14.82 2.22 -13.44
N SER A 490 14.42 2.70 -14.60
CA SER A 490 14.49 4.12 -14.97
C SER A 490 13.22 4.92 -14.65
N ASN A 491 12.08 4.28 -14.40
CA ASN A 491 10.79 4.96 -14.19
C ASN A 491 10.52 5.23 -12.70
N TYR A 492 11.22 6.17 -12.09
CA TYR A 492 11.00 6.59 -10.70
C TYR A 492 10.85 8.11 -10.60
N PRO A 493 10.13 8.65 -9.59
CA PRO A 493 10.06 10.09 -9.36
C PRO A 493 11.38 10.60 -8.80
N VAL A 494 11.96 11.62 -9.44
CA VAL A 494 13.14 12.34 -8.94
C VAL A 494 12.71 13.37 -7.92
N HIS A 495 11.60 14.06 -8.21
CA HIS A 495 10.98 15.05 -7.35
C HIS A 495 9.49 14.78 -7.24
N SER A 496 8.99 14.74 -6.03
CA SER A 496 7.57 14.63 -5.74
C SER A 496 7.23 15.56 -4.58
N GLY A 497 6.21 16.38 -4.74
CA GLY A 497 5.75 17.30 -3.72
C GLY A 497 4.23 17.40 -3.71
N ALA A 498 3.65 17.62 -2.53
CA ALA A 498 2.21 17.82 -2.39
C ALA A 498 1.89 18.86 -1.32
N VAL A 499 0.86 19.65 -1.60
CA VAL A 499 0.13 20.46 -0.63
C VAL A 499 -1.26 19.86 -0.49
N HIS A 500 -1.63 19.48 0.69
CA HIS A 500 -2.93 18.92 1.00
C HIS A 500 -3.62 19.76 2.08
N PHE A 501 -4.86 20.11 1.84
CA PHE A 501 -5.73 20.73 2.83
C PHE A 501 -6.99 19.88 2.99
N GLN A 502 -7.36 19.63 4.24
CA GLN A 502 -8.59 18.97 4.63
C GLN A 502 -9.23 19.76 5.76
N GLY A 503 -10.53 20.00 5.70
CA GLY A 503 -11.18 20.73 6.76
C GLY A 503 -12.63 21.06 6.50
N MET A 504 -13.32 21.49 7.53
CA MET A 504 -14.70 21.96 7.44
C MET A 504 -14.71 23.49 7.22
N VAL A 505 -15.48 23.93 6.24
CA VAL A 505 -15.64 25.35 5.85
C VAL A 505 -17.08 25.77 6.11
N GLY A 506 -17.26 26.96 6.70
CA GLY A 506 -18.59 27.50 7.02
C GLY A 506 -19.42 26.65 7.99
N GLY A 507 -18.80 25.67 8.69
CA GLY A 507 -19.50 24.77 9.59
C GLY A 507 -20.41 23.72 8.93
N VAL A 508 -20.48 23.68 7.59
CA VAL A 508 -21.43 22.85 6.82
C VAL A 508 -20.76 22.01 5.75
N LEU A 509 -19.69 22.50 5.13
CA LEU A 509 -19.05 21.87 3.99
C LEU A 509 -17.72 21.25 4.41
N LEU A 510 -17.52 19.99 4.06
CA LEU A 510 -16.21 19.36 4.04
C LEU A 510 -15.50 19.77 2.73
N LEU A 511 -14.27 20.19 2.88
CA LEU A 511 -13.39 20.53 1.77
C LEU A 511 -12.12 19.68 1.86
N ARG A 512 -11.74 19.07 0.75
CA ARG A 512 -10.46 18.40 0.55
C ARG A 512 -9.84 18.92 -0.74
N THR A 513 -8.58 19.34 -0.66
CA THR A 513 -7.81 19.74 -1.85
C THR A 513 -6.44 19.08 -1.81
N ARG A 514 -5.92 18.77 -2.98
CA ARG A 514 -4.54 18.32 -3.15
C ARG A 514 -3.94 18.96 -4.40
N PHE A 515 -2.77 19.56 -4.23
CA PHE A 515 -1.92 20.03 -5.32
C PHE A 515 -0.65 19.20 -5.30
N GLY A 516 -0.47 18.34 -6.29
CA GLY A 516 0.68 17.44 -6.39
C GLY A 516 1.53 17.78 -7.60
N VAL A 517 2.83 17.94 -7.40
CA VAL A 517 3.83 18.10 -8.47
C VAL A 517 4.72 16.87 -8.47
N LEU A 518 4.90 16.27 -9.63
CA LEU A 518 5.76 15.09 -9.78
C LEU A 518 6.62 15.24 -11.04
N GLN A 519 7.91 14.93 -10.88
CA GLN A 519 8.87 14.83 -11.98
C GLN A 519 9.49 13.43 -11.96
N ARG A 520 9.33 12.68 -13.05
CA ARG A 520 9.99 11.39 -13.24
C ARG A 520 11.37 11.57 -13.84
N ASN A 521 12.23 10.58 -13.64
CA ASN A 521 13.58 10.58 -14.22
C ASN A 521 13.50 10.70 -15.75
N GLY A 522 14.19 11.72 -16.29
CA GLY A 522 14.19 12.01 -17.74
C GLY A 522 12.90 12.62 -18.29
N GLY A 523 11.92 12.94 -17.46
CA GLY A 523 10.65 13.57 -17.86
C GLY A 523 10.46 14.98 -17.34
N ASP A 524 9.51 15.69 -17.94
CA ASP A 524 9.07 17.01 -17.48
C ASP A 524 8.18 16.91 -16.23
N PRO A 525 8.22 17.90 -15.32
CA PRO A 525 7.33 17.95 -14.19
C PRO A 525 5.88 18.20 -14.64
N TYR A 526 4.93 17.57 -13.95
CA TYR A 526 3.51 17.82 -14.16
C TYR A 526 2.78 18.08 -12.84
N LEU A 527 1.70 18.87 -12.93
CA LEU A 527 0.85 19.27 -11.80
C LEU A 527 -0.49 18.53 -11.88
N LEU A 528 -0.90 17.93 -10.78
CA LEU A 528 -2.24 17.37 -10.60
C LEU A 528 -2.95 18.08 -9.45
N CYS A 529 -4.13 18.60 -9.76
CA CYS A 529 -5.02 19.26 -8.81
C CYS A 529 -6.25 18.39 -8.55
N GLU A 530 -6.57 18.17 -7.30
CA GLU A 530 -7.76 17.46 -6.85
C GLU A 530 -8.58 18.37 -5.91
N LEU A 531 -9.88 18.32 -6.04
CA LEU A 531 -10.82 19.05 -5.20
C LEU A 531 -12.03 18.15 -4.89
N GLY A 532 -12.39 18.05 -3.62
CA GLY A 532 -13.59 17.38 -3.18
C GLY A 532 -14.37 18.27 -2.22
N VAL A 533 -15.67 18.35 -2.41
CA VAL A 533 -16.61 19.08 -1.54
C VAL A 533 -17.78 18.17 -1.22
N ALA A 534 -18.17 18.11 0.05
CA ALA A 534 -19.34 17.36 0.49
C ALA A 534 -20.07 18.11 1.61
N ARG A 535 -21.35 17.83 1.79
CA ARG A 535 -22.07 18.26 2.99
C ARG A 535 -21.54 17.47 4.19
N ALA A 536 -21.21 18.18 5.29
CA ALA A 536 -20.62 17.57 6.48
C ALA A 536 -21.59 16.70 7.27
N TYR A 537 -22.81 17.14 7.43
CA TYR A 537 -23.80 16.57 8.36
C TYR A 537 -25.14 16.28 7.69
N GLY A 538 -25.96 15.48 8.38
CA GLY A 538 -27.31 15.12 7.96
C GLY A 538 -27.36 13.74 7.32
N SER A 539 -28.57 13.20 7.20
CA SER A 539 -28.80 11.88 6.60
C SER A 539 -28.56 11.89 5.08
N LEU A 540 -28.71 13.06 4.45
CA LEU A 540 -28.47 13.25 3.02
C LEU A 540 -27.25 14.13 2.82
N ARG A 541 -26.22 13.61 2.16
CA ARG A 541 -24.92 14.24 1.97
C ARG A 541 -24.56 14.30 0.48
N PRO A 542 -24.93 15.37 -0.24
CA PRO A 542 -24.45 15.58 -1.60
C PRO A 542 -22.94 15.85 -1.60
N PHE A 543 -22.27 15.42 -2.67
CA PHE A 543 -20.85 15.65 -2.88
C PHE A 543 -20.50 15.87 -4.34
N VAL A 544 -19.37 16.51 -4.58
CA VAL A 544 -18.72 16.61 -5.87
C VAL A 544 -17.21 16.46 -5.72
N GLN A 545 -16.61 15.77 -6.67
CA GLN A 545 -15.17 15.53 -6.72
C GLN A 545 -14.63 15.89 -8.10
N PHE A 546 -13.45 16.50 -8.12
CA PHE A 546 -12.70 16.82 -9.31
C PHE A 546 -11.31 16.17 -9.18
N SER A 547 -10.95 15.30 -10.11
CA SER A 547 -9.60 14.80 -10.28
C SER A 547 -8.99 15.45 -11.51
N ASN A 548 -7.68 15.73 -11.46
CA ASN A 548 -6.97 16.43 -12.52
C ASN A 548 -7.70 17.71 -12.98
N LEU A 549 -8.03 18.59 -12.03
CA LEU A 549 -8.80 19.83 -12.27
C LEU A 549 -8.15 20.73 -13.33
N THR A 550 -6.83 20.73 -13.42
CA THR A 550 -6.04 21.47 -14.42
C THR A 550 -6.14 20.91 -15.82
N ASN A 551 -6.73 19.72 -16.00
CA ASN A 551 -6.79 18.99 -17.28
C ASN A 551 -5.39 18.73 -17.87
N THR A 552 -4.42 18.44 -17.02
CA THR A 552 -3.04 18.15 -17.40
C THR A 552 -2.98 16.80 -18.15
N GLY A 553 -2.32 16.77 -19.31
CA GLY A 553 -1.96 15.51 -19.97
C GLY A 553 -0.77 14.89 -19.24
N TYR A 554 -0.91 13.66 -18.75
CA TYR A 554 0.15 12.99 -18.01
C TYR A 554 0.14 11.47 -18.17
N GLN A 555 1.26 10.86 -17.80
CA GLN A 555 1.48 9.42 -17.81
C GLN A 555 2.19 9.02 -16.51
N GLU A 556 1.70 8.01 -15.82
CA GLU A 556 2.39 7.42 -14.67
C GLU A 556 3.27 6.25 -15.11
N VAL A 557 2.84 5.55 -16.15
CA VAL A 557 3.61 4.54 -16.88
C VAL A 557 3.91 5.08 -18.29
N PRO A 558 5.15 5.04 -18.77
CA PRO A 558 5.49 5.53 -20.10
C PRO A 558 4.62 4.90 -21.21
N GLY A 559 4.05 5.72 -22.08
CA GLY A 559 3.16 5.28 -23.15
C GLY A 559 1.70 5.08 -22.75
N VAL A 560 1.37 5.13 -21.45
CA VAL A 560 0.01 4.90 -20.94
C VAL A 560 -0.62 6.24 -20.55
N ALA A 561 -1.44 6.80 -21.42
CA ALA A 561 -2.14 8.05 -21.14
C ALA A 561 -3.16 7.89 -20.01
N MET A 562 -3.20 8.85 -19.10
CA MET A 562 -4.16 8.94 -18.01
C MET A 562 -5.31 9.90 -18.37
N PRO A 563 -6.48 9.79 -17.70
CA PRO A 563 -7.63 10.64 -18.01
C PRO A 563 -7.34 12.12 -17.74
N GLY A 564 -7.91 12.98 -18.57
CA GLY A 564 -7.99 14.42 -18.31
C GLY A 564 -8.86 14.72 -17.10
N ARG A 565 -9.40 15.94 -17.03
CA ARG A 565 -10.28 16.36 -15.93
C ARG A 565 -11.45 15.40 -15.78
N THR A 566 -11.55 14.81 -14.58
CA THR A 566 -12.66 13.93 -14.20
C THR A 566 -13.54 14.65 -13.18
N ILE A 567 -14.84 14.61 -13.39
CA ILE A 567 -15.85 15.19 -12.50
C ILE A 567 -16.80 14.07 -12.10
N THR A 568 -16.98 13.88 -10.78
CA THR A 568 -17.94 12.94 -10.23
C THR A 568 -18.82 13.67 -9.22
N ALA A 569 -20.13 13.52 -9.34
CA ALA A 569 -21.09 14.08 -8.39
C ALA A 569 -22.04 12.99 -7.89
N GLY A 570 -22.46 13.09 -6.66
CA GLY A 570 -23.31 12.06 -6.06
C GLY A 570 -23.93 12.46 -4.74
N ILE A 571 -24.60 11.48 -4.16
CA ILE A 571 -25.31 11.60 -2.89
C ILE A 571 -24.98 10.38 -2.04
N GLU A 572 -24.71 10.61 -0.77
CA GLU A 572 -24.68 9.60 0.28
C GLU A 572 -25.88 9.75 1.21
N ILE A 573 -26.52 8.63 1.53
CA ILE A 573 -27.58 8.54 2.52
C ILE A 573 -27.06 7.74 3.70
N ARG A 574 -27.15 8.29 4.90
CA ARG A 574 -26.82 7.62 6.17
C ARG A 574 -28.04 7.51 7.05
N ILE A 575 -28.35 6.28 7.46
CA ILE A 575 -29.48 5.98 8.34
C ILE A 575 -28.93 5.24 9.56
N ARG A 576 -29.03 5.88 10.72
CA ARG A 576 -28.67 5.27 12.00
C ARG A 576 -29.89 4.60 12.60
N PHE A 577 -29.69 3.43 13.19
CA PHE A 577 -30.71 2.67 13.89
C PHE A 577 -30.12 2.05 15.17
N ASN A 578 -31.02 1.71 16.10
CA ASN A 578 -30.65 1.16 17.43
C ASN A 578 -30.54 -0.38 17.39
#